data_72eda2188bb4624f565f3bcdb2bd7c30
#
_entry.id   72eda2188bb4624f565f3bcdb2bd7c30
#
_cell.length_a   1.000
_cell.length_b   1.000
_cell.length_c   1.000
_cell.angle_alpha   90.00
_cell.angle_beta   90.00
_cell.angle_gamma   90.00
#
_symmetry.space_group_name_H-M   'P 1'
#
loop_
_entity.id
_entity.type
_entity.pdbx_description
1 polymer ?
#
loop_
_entity_poly.entity_id
_entity_poly.type
_entity_poly.pdbx_seq_one_letter_code
_entity_poly.pdbx_strand_id
1 'polypeptide(L)'
;MDPSIEPGQTIQPAGSKPPKKVLCIEDERFIGELYQRALKKGGYDTTLEVDGAKGLELAQSDKFDIILLDLMIPNVTGIEILRTLRDPSKTPHFKGKIIITTNLEQRDDVRQDIEKQADGYIVKAELTPNELVEFLDKIN
;
A
#
# COMPACT_ATOMS: atom_id res chain seq x y z
N MET A 1 17.37 -27.59 -12.48
CA MET A 1 17.28 -26.15 -12.73
C MET A 1 16.14 -25.89 -13.72
N ASP A 2 15.21 -25.05 -13.36
CA ASP A 2 14.10 -24.72 -14.27
C ASP A 2 14.59 -23.74 -15.34
N PRO A 3 14.56 -24.12 -16.65
CA PRO A 3 15.05 -23.25 -17.72
C PRO A 3 14.20 -22.00 -17.94
N SER A 4 13.01 -21.91 -17.33
CA SER A 4 12.16 -20.72 -17.43
C SER A 4 12.57 -19.59 -16.48
N ILE A 5 13.47 -19.86 -15.53
CA ILE A 5 13.94 -18.86 -14.57
C ILE A 5 15.10 -18.07 -15.18
N GLU A 6 14.92 -16.75 -15.29
CA GLU A 6 15.94 -15.84 -15.78
C GLU A 6 17.00 -15.54 -14.71
N PRO A 7 18.22 -15.17 -15.11
CA PRO A 7 19.24 -14.75 -14.17
C PRO A 7 18.75 -13.56 -13.32
N GLY A 8 18.96 -13.62 -12.03
CA GLY A 8 18.56 -12.57 -11.09
C GLY A 8 17.17 -12.74 -10.50
N GLN A 9 16.39 -13.69 -10.96
CA GLN A 9 15.10 -14.00 -10.36
C GLN A 9 15.27 -14.82 -9.08
N THR A 10 14.39 -14.54 -8.10
CA THR A 10 14.33 -15.34 -6.88
C THR A 10 13.58 -16.64 -7.17
N ILE A 11 14.18 -17.76 -6.80
CA ILE A 11 13.53 -19.07 -6.91
C ILE A 11 12.67 -19.27 -5.68
N GLN A 12 11.37 -19.50 -5.88
CA GLN A 12 10.44 -19.81 -4.80
C GLN A 12 10.30 -21.33 -4.66
N PRO A 13 10.13 -21.83 -3.43
CA PRO A 13 9.85 -23.24 -3.23
C PRO A 13 8.54 -23.66 -3.94
N ALA A 14 8.49 -24.92 -4.37
CA ALA A 14 7.28 -25.49 -4.96
C ALA A 14 6.12 -25.37 -3.97
N GLY A 15 4.97 -24.86 -4.44
CA GLY A 15 3.78 -24.67 -3.62
C GLY A 15 3.72 -23.34 -2.89
N SER A 16 4.73 -22.47 -3.01
CA SER A 16 4.65 -21.14 -2.43
C SER A 16 3.67 -20.25 -3.20
N LYS A 17 3.00 -19.36 -2.48
CA LYS A 17 2.08 -18.41 -3.09
C LYS A 17 2.83 -17.31 -3.82
N PRO A 18 2.25 -16.71 -4.89
CA PRO A 18 2.83 -15.52 -5.51
C PRO A 18 3.01 -14.39 -4.49
N PRO A 19 4.00 -13.50 -4.70
CA PRO A 19 4.16 -12.33 -3.84
C PRO A 19 2.90 -11.48 -3.80
N LYS A 20 2.59 -10.94 -2.63
CA LYS A 20 1.52 -9.96 -2.49
C LYS A 20 1.91 -8.69 -3.23
N LYS A 21 0.94 -8.09 -3.90
CA LYS A 21 1.13 -6.85 -4.67
C LYS A 21 0.71 -5.66 -3.85
N VAL A 22 1.63 -4.71 -3.70
CA VAL A 22 1.42 -3.48 -2.93
C VAL A 22 1.46 -2.29 -3.86
N LEU A 23 0.45 -1.44 -3.78
CA LEU A 23 0.48 -0.13 -4.40
C LEU A 23 0.77 0.90 -3.31
N CYS A 24 1.86 1.62 -3.45
CA CYS A 24 2.23 2.70 -2.55
C CYS A 24 1.90 4.03 -3.22
N ILE A 25 0.93 4.77 -2.68
CA ILE A 25 0.55 6.09 -3.14
C ILE A 25 1.16 7.11 -2.18
N GLU A 26 2.26 7.73 -2.59
CA GLU A 26 3.09 8.60 -1.77
C GLU A 26 3.72 9.67 -2.65
N ASP A 27 3.46 10.95 -2.37
CA ASP A 27 3.98 12.05 -3.17
C ASP A 27 5.45 12.37 -2.89
N GLU A 28 5.96 12.05 -1.71
CA GLU A 28 7.38 12.18 -1.40
C GLU A 28 8.14 10.97 -1.98
N ARG A 29 8.69 11.15 -3.17
CA ARG A 29 9.36 10.07 -3.90
C ARG A 29 10.45 9.37 -3.09
N PHE A 30 11.24 10.12 -2.34
CA PHE A 30 12.30 9.54 -1.52
C PHE A 30 11.75 8.56 -0.48
N ILE A 31 10.68 8.94 0.21
CA ILE A 31 10.02 8.10 1.21
C ILE A 31 9.41 6.87 0.53
N GLY A 32 8.72 7.08 -0.60
CA GLY A 32 8.12 5.98 -1.37
C GLY A 32 9.16 4.97 -1.85
N GLU A 33 10.31 5.43 -2.29
CA GLU A 33 11.40 4.54 -2.72
C GLU A 33 12.00 3.75 -1.57
N LEU A 34 12.10 4.35 -0.37
CA LEU A 34 12.54 3.62 0.82
C LEU A 34 11.57 2.49 1.17
N TYR A 35 10.28 2.77 1.14
CA TYR A 35 9.25 1.75 1.38
C TYR A 35 9.28 0.66 0.30
N GLN A 36 9.38 1.07 -0.96
CA GLN A 36 9.43 0.12 -2.07
C GLN A 36 10.62 -0.84 -1.94
N ARG A 37 11.78 -0.31 -1.57
CA ARG A 37 13.00 -1.10 -1.37
C ARG A 37 12.84 -2.10 -0.22
N ALA A 38 12.31 -1.64 0.92
CA ALA A 38 12.12 -2.51 2.08
C ALA A 38 11.07 -3.60 1.81
N LEU A 39 9.97 -3.23 1.15
CA LEU A 39 8.91 -4.16 0.78
C LEU A 39 9.40 -5.22 -0.20
N LYS A 40 10.19 -4.82 -1.18
CA LYS A 40 10.79 -5.75 -2.14
C LYS A 40 11.68 -6.76 -1.43
N LYS A 41 12.51 -6.31 -0.49
CA LYS A 41 13.32 -7.20 0.35
C LYS A 41 12.47 -8.16 1.16
N GLY A 42 11.32 -7.71 1.62
CA GLY A 42 10.36 -8.52 2.39
C GLY A 42 9.52 -9.47 1.54
N GLY A 43 9.72 -9.51 0.24
CA GLY A 43 9.01 -10.42 -0.64
C GLY A 43 7.74 -9.87 -1.28
N TYR A 44 7.50 -8.58 -1.19
CA TYR A 44 6.35 -7.93 -1.82
C TYR A 44 6.70 -7.38 -3.20
N ASP A 45 5.71 -7.44 -4.10
CA ASP A 45 5.80 -6.80 -5.42
C ASP A 45 5.17 -5.41 -5.29
N THR A 46 5.98 -4.36 -5.34
CA THR A 46 5.56 -3.00 -4.99
C THR A 46 5.60 -2.07 -6.19
N THR A 47 4.52 -1.35 -6.40
CA THR A 47 4.41 -0.25 -7.36
C THR A 47 4.31 1.06 -6.58
N LEU A 48 5.12 2.04 -6.94
CA LEU A 48 5.08 3.39 -6.37
C LEU A 48 4.38 4.33 -7.33
N GLU A 49 3.37 5.06 -6.85
CA GLU A 49 2.70 6.12 -7.59
C GLU A 49 2.72 7.40 -6.76
N VAL A 50 3.22 8.49 -7.36
CA VAL A 50 3.37 9.78 -6.67
C VAL A 50 2.19 10.71 -6.90
N ASP A 51 1.33 10.42 -7.87
CA ASP A 51 0.14 11.21 -8.20
C ASP A 51 -1.12 10.54 -7.67
N GLY A 52 -1.93 11.31 -6.94
CA GLY A 52 -3.14 10.78 -6.30
C GLY A 52 -4.20 10.29 -7.29
N ALA A 53 -4.40 11.01 -8.40
CA ALA A 53 -5.40 10.61 -9.39
C ALA A 53 -5.01 9.31 -10.09
N LYS A 54 -3.75 9.18 -10.47
CA LYS A 54 -3.22 7.94 -11.06
C LYS A 54 -3.22 6.81 -10.05
N GLY A 55 -2.90 7.11 -8.79
CA GLY A 55 -2.95 6.14 -7.71
C GLY A 55 -4.35 5.58 -7.51
N LEU A 56 -5.36 6.42 -7.52
CA LEU A 56 -6.75 5.99 -7.42
C LEU A 56 -7.12 5.09 -8.60
N GLU A 57 -6.76 5.48 -9.82
CA GLU A 57 -7.03 4.68 -11.01
C GLU A 57 -6.39 3.30 -10.91
N LEU A 58 -5.13 3.23 -10.48
CA LEU A 58 -4.43 1.96 -10.28
C LEU A 58 -5.10 1.11 -9.21
N ALA A 59 -5.49 1.73 -8.08
CA ALA A 59 -6.17 1.01 -6.99
C ALA A 59 -7.51 0.43 -7.44
N GLN A 60 -8.24 1.16 -8.28
CA GLN A 60 -9.54 0.72 -8.81
C GLN A 60 -9.41 -0.46 -9.77
N SER A 61 -8.22 -0.71 -10.30
CA SER A 61 -7.99 -1.88 -11.18
C SER A 61 -8.11 -3.22 -10.45
N ASP A 62 -8.13 -3.21 -9.13
CA ASP A 62 -8.20 -4.38 -8.25
C ASP A 62 -7.07 -5.40 -8.48
N LYS A 63 -5.91 -4.91 -8.90
CA LYS A 63 -4.72 -5.74 -9.13
C LYS A 63 -3.79 -5.82 -7.92
N PHE A 64 -4.09 -5.05 -6.87
CA PHE A 64 -3.24 -4.95 -5.70
C PHE A 64 -3.91 -5.56 -4.47
N ASP A 65 -3.12 -6.26 -3.69
CA ASP A 65 -3.58 -6.87 -2.43
C ASP A 65 -3.62 -5.85 -1.30
N ILE A 66 -2.70 -4.89 -1.33
CA ILE A 66 -2.52 -3.88 -0.29
C ILE A 66 -2.31 -2.52 -0.95
N ILE A 67 -3.00 -1.51 -0.43
CA ILE A 67 -2.79 -0.11 -0.80
C ILE A 67 -2.18 0.60 0.41
N LEU A 68 -0.95 1.08 0.27
CA LEU A 68 -0.35 2.03 1.22
C LEU A 68 -0.71 3.42 0.75
N LEU A 69 -1.44 4.16 1.54
CA LEU A 69 -2.06 5.41 1.13
C LEU A 69 -1.69 6.54 2.06
N ASP A 70 -0.93 7.51 1.55
CA ASP A 70 -0.62 8.74 2.27
C ASP A 70 -1.87 9.64 2.29
N LEU A 71 -2.19 10.20 3.45
CA LEU A 71 -3.31 11.13 3.57
C LEU A 71 -3.03 12.46 2.90
N MET A 72 -1.77 12.89 2.89
CA MET A 72 -1.39 14.25 2.48
C MET A 72 -0.80 14.26 1.08
N ILE A 73 -1.54 13.82 0.08
CA ILE A 73 -1.13 13.88 -1.32
C ILE A 73 -1.88 15.00 -2.05
N PRO A 74 -1.21 15.66 -3.02
CA PRO A 74 -1.83 16.77 -3.75
C PRO A 74 -2.89 16.27 -4.74
N ASN A 75 -3.78 17.17 -5.13
CA ASN A 75 -4.87 16.99 -6.10
C ASN A 75 -6.00 16.13 -5.57
N VAL A 76 -5.86 14.82 -5.56
CA VAL A 76 -6.83 13.90 -4.96
C VAL A 76 -6.26 13.46 -3.63
N THR A 77 -6.92 13.84 -2.53
CA THR A 77 -6.43 13.54 -1.18
C THR A 77 -6.54 12.06 -0.83
N GLY A 78 -5.74 11.63 0.14
CA GLY A 78 -5.81 10.25 0.63
C GLY A 78 -7.17 9.90 1.20
N ILE A 79 -7.84 10.85 1.86
CA ILE A 79 -9.19 10.64 2.40
C ILE A 79 -10.19 10.41 1.26
N GLU A 80 -10.11 11.19 0.19
CA GLU A 80 -10.98 11.00 -0.98
C GLU A 80 -10.76 9.64 -1.64
N ILE A 81 -9.52 9.21 -1.75
CA ILE A 81 -9.17 7.89 -2.30
C ILE A 81 -9.76 6.79 -1.41
N LEU A 82 -9.56 6.89 -0.11
CA LEU A 82 -10.10 5.92 0.85
C LEU A 82 -11.61 5.78 0.73
N ARG A 83 -12.31 6.90 0.72
CA ARG A 83 -13.79 6.92 0.61
C ARG A 83 -14.25 6.34 -0.71
N THR A 84 -13.56 6.65 -1.81
CA THR A 84 -13.91 6.12 -3.13
C THR A 84 -13.73 4.61 -3.17
N LEU A 85 -12.63 4.10 -2.64
CA LEU A 85 -12.35 2.65 -2.63
C LEU A 85 -13.32 1.88 -1.73
N ARG A 86 -13.85 2.52 -0.69
CA ARG A 86 -14.82 1.89 0.22
C ARG A 86 -16.27 2.06 -0.22
N ASP A 87 -16.53 2.83 -1.27
CA ASP A 87 -17.88 3.03 -1.80
C ASP A 87 -18.20 1.96 -2.85
N PRO A 88 -19.10 1.01 -2.54
CA PRO A 88 -19.41 -0.08 -3.49
C PRO A 88 -20.08 0.40 -4.77
N SER A 89 -20.65 1.61 -4.79
CA SER A 89 -21.22 2.17 -6.01
C SER A 89 -20.15 2.66 -6.98
N LYS A 90 -18.95 2.99 -6.48
CA LYS A 90 -17.83 3.48 -7.29
C LYS A 90 -16.80 2.42 -7.59
N THR A 91 -16.56 1.51 -6.63
CA THR A 91 -15.55 0.44 -6.74
C THR A 91 -16.13 -0.88 -6.22
N PRO A 92 -17.08 -1.47 -6.96
CA PRO A 92 -17.83 -2.63 -6.47
C PRO A 92 -16.98 -3.90 -6.28
N HIS A 93 -15.84 -3.98 -6.93
CA HIS A 93 -15.01 -5.19 -6.91
C HIS A 93 -13.72 -5.02 -6.08
N PHE A 94 -13.53 -3.89 -5.42
CA PHE A 94 -12.31 -3.65 -4.64
C PHE A 94 -12.27 -4.55 -3.41
N LYS A 95 -11.20 -5.35 -3.28
CA LYS A 95 -11.02 -6.31 -2.19
C LYS A 95 -9.71 -6.11 -1.43
N GLY A 96 -8.90 -5.14 -1.83
CA GLY A 96 -7.61 -4.89 -1.22
C GLY A 96 -7.70 -4.36 0.20
N LYS A 97 -6.61 -4.53 0.94
CA LYS A 97 -6.47 -3.90 2.26
C LYS A 97 -5.91 -2.50 2.07
N ILE A 98 -6.42 -1.55 2.83
CA ILE A 98 -5.96 -0.16 2.78
C ILE A 98 -5.27 0.17 4.09
N ILE A 99 -3.99 0.55 4.00
CA ILE A 99 -3.17 0.98 5.13
C ILE A 99 -2.87 2.45 4.94
N ILE A 100 -3.35 3.27 5.86
CA ILE A 100 -3.11 4.71 5.83
C ILE A 100 -1.72 5.00 6.41
N THR A 101 -0.98 5.88 5.74
CA THR A 101 0.25 6.44 6.28
C THR A 101 0.11 7.95 6.39
N THR A 102 0.67 8.55 7.43
CA THR A 102 0.60 9.99 7.63
C THR A 102 1.82 10.50 8.38
N ASN A 103 2.24 11.73 8.09
CA ASN A 103 3.33 12.40 8.81
C ASN A 103 2.88 12.90 10.17
N LEU A 104 1.61 13.26 10.29
CA LEU A 104 1.07 13.88 11.50
C LEU A 104 -0.06 13.05 12.07
N GLU A 105 -0.08 12.97 13.40
CA GLU A 105 -1.21 12.39 14.11
C GLU A 105 -2.45 13.23 13.88
N GLN A 106 -3.56 12.60 13.53
CA GLN A 106 -4.83 13.27 13.36
C GLN A 106 -5.52 13.44 14.71
N ARG A 107 -6.48 14.36 14.80
CA ARG A 107 -7.35 14.45 16.00
C ARG A 107 -8.10 13.15 16.18
N ASP A 108 -8.41 12.80 17.42
CA ASP A 108 -9.02 11.52 17.76
C ASP A 108 -10.28 11.22 16.96
N ASP A 109 -11.17 12.20 16.78
CA ASP A 109 -12.41 12.03 16.02
C ASP A 109 -12.15 11.73 14.53
N VAL A 110 -11.19 12.44 13.93
CA VAL A 110 -10.79 12.25 12.53
C VAL A 110 -10.10 10.89 12.38
N ARG A 111 -9.18 10.56 13.27
CA ARG A 111 -8.48 9.29 13.26
C ARG A 111 -9.43 8.10 13.38
N GLN A 112 -10.40 8.17 14.28
CA GLN A 112 -11.40 7.12 14.45
C GLN A 112 -12.21 6.90 13.18
N ASP A 113 -12.62 7.99 12.51
CA ASP A 113 -13.37 7.90 11.27
C ASP A 113 -12.53 7.20 10.16
N ILE A 114 -11.26 7.56 10.05
CA ILE A 114 -10.34 6.95 9.09
C ILE A 114 -10.12 5.46 9.42
N GLU A 115 -9.89 5.14 10.67
CA GLU A 115 -9.64 3.76 11.12
C GLU A 115 -10.83 2.83 10.90
N LYS A 116 -12.05 3.36 10.92
CA LYS A 116 -13.24 2.57 10.60
C LYS A 116 -13.27 2.12 9.14
N GLN A 117 -12.64 2.87 8.25
CA GLN A 117 -12.65 2.61 6.82
C GLN A 117 -11.38 1.92 6.34
N ALA A 118 -10.27 2.08 7.05
CA ALA A 118 -8.97 1.51 6.69
C ALA A 118 -8.71 0.22 7.48
N ASP A 119 -7.83 -0.62 6.96
CA ASP A 119 -7.38 -1.84 7.64
C ASP A 119 -6.20 -1.57 8.57
N GLY A 120 -5.53 -0.45 8.42
CA GLY A 120 -4.45 -0.04 9.30
C GLY A 120 -4.15 1.45 9.18
N TYR A 121 -3.47 1.98 10.19
CA TYR A 121 -3.14 3.39 10.29
C TYR A 121 -1.73 3.51 10.88
N ILE A 122 -0.84 4.17 10.16
CA ILE A 122 0.57 4.29 10.54
C ILE A 122 0.97 5.77 10.53
N VAL A 123 1.54 6.22 11.65
CA VAL A 123 2.23 7.50 11.70
C VAL A 123 3.67 7.26 11.24
N LYS A 124 4.08 7.88 10.14
CA LYS A 124 5.36 7.58 9.46
C LYS A 124 6.57 7.74 10.38
N ALA A 125 6.56 8.72 11.28
CA ALA A 125 7.65 8.96 12.22
C ALA A 125 7.81 7.84 13.26
N GLU A 126 6.80 7.01 13.45
CA GLU A 126 6.81 5.96 14.48
C GLU A 126 7.33 4.62 13.97
N LEU A 127 7.43 4.44 12.64
CA LEU A 127 7.87 3.17 12.05
C LEU A 127 8.99 3.40 11.04
N THR A 128 10.04 2.57 11.13
CA THR A 128 11.04 2.46 10.07
C THR A 128 10.45 1.72 8.88
N PRO A 129 11.08 1.79 7.68
CA PRO A 129 10.64 0.99 6.54
C PRO A 129 10.59 -0.52 6.84
N ASN A 130 11.55 -1.06 7.59
CA ASN A 130 11.54 -2.47 7.96
C ASN A 130 10.38 -2.82 8.91
N GLU A 131 10.06 -1.93 9.85
CA GLU A 131 8.93 -2.11 10.75
C GLU A 131 7.60 -2.02 10.00
N LEU A 132 7.53 -1.22 8.93
CA LEU A 132 6.37 -1.21 8.04
C LEU A 132 6.16 -2.59 7.41
N VAL A 133 7.23 -3.23 6.94
CA VAL A 133 7.16 -4.58 6.37
C VAL A 133 6.63 -5.56 7.41
N GLU A 134 7.15 -5.50 8.63
CA GLU A 134 6.69 -6.34 9.74
C GLU A 134 5.20 -6.14 10.03
N PHE A 135 4.75 -4.88 9.99
CA PHE A 135 3.34 -4.56 10.16
C PHE A 135 2.48 -5.23 9.09
N LEU A 136 2.89 -5.12 7.81
CA LEU A 136 2.16 -5.75 6.72
C LEU A 136 2.17 -7.27 6.80
N ASP A 137 3.26 -7.86 7.25
CA ASP A 137 3.34 -9.31 7.44
C ASP A 137 2.32 -9.82 8.45
N LYS A 138 2.00 -9.01 9.46
CA LYS A 138 1.03 -9.39 10.51
C LYS A 138 -0.42 -9.31 10.06
N ILE A 139 -0.72 -8.47 9.06
CA ILE A 139 -2.10 -8.27 8.59
C ILE A 139 -2.43 -9.11 7.36
N ASN A 140 -1.46 -9.74 6.79
CA ASN A 140 -1.64 -10.62 5.62
C ASN A 140 -2.13 -12.01 6.01
#